data_2d3dde20445c4661649ad01edea8a7dc
#
_entry.id   2d3dde20445c4661649ad01edea8a7dc
#
_cell.length_a   1.000
_cell.length_b   1.000
_cell.length_c   1.000
_cell.angle_alpha   90.00
_cell.angle_beta   90.00
_cell.angle_gamma   90.00
#
_symmetry.space_group_name_H-M   'P 1'
#
loop_
_entity.id
_entity.type
_entity.pdbx_description
1 polymer ?
#
loop_
_entity_poly.entity_id
_entity_poly.type
_entity_poly.pdbx_seq_one_letter_code
_entity_poly.pdbx_strand_id
1 'polypeptide(L)'
;PYILYKDAANMKSNQQNLGTIKSSNLCCEIMEYSDKEETAVCNLASICLPTYYNETTCDFDYNMLHENVKIITKNLNKIIDKNFYPTPKTRRSNLRHRPVGMGTQGLADVFALMHIPFESDMAKEVNRKIFETIYHAAIETSMEISKKRHNYILDDQGDITCSTINDTYLKLNEFEIENLQSGTPYPGSYCSFDGSPASQGKLQFDLWGVT
;
A
#
# COMPACT_ATOMS: atom_id res chain seq x y z
N PRO A 1 -6.68 15.77 -21.02
CA PRO A 1 -7.79 15.13 -20.33
C PRO A 1 -7.75 13.61 -20.48
N TYR A 2 -8.24 12.92 -19.45
CA TYR A 2 -8.27 11.46 -19.43
C TYR A 2 -9.71 10.96 -19.32
N ILE A 3 -9.94 9.76 -19.86
CA ILE A 3 -11.20 9.02 -19.70
C ILE A 3 -10.87 7.74 -18.95
N LEU A 4 -11.56 7.51 -17.84
CA LEU A 4 -11.39 6.33 -17.01
C LEU A 4 -12.66 5.50 -16.98
N TYR A 5 -12.49 4.19 -17.06
CA TYR A 5 -13.59 3.24 -16.98
C TYR A 5 -13.83 2.85 -15.52
N LYS A 6 -14.75 3.54 -14.89
CA LYS A 6 -15.10 3.43 -13.46
C LYS A 6 -15.40 1.99 -13.03
N ASP A 7 -16.08 1.23 -13.82
CA ASP A 7 -16.55 -0.10 -13.41
C ASP A 7 -15.40 -1.08 -13.26
N ALA A 8 -14.42 -1.09 -14.17
CA ALA A 8 -13.22 -1.90 -14.05
C ALA A 8 -12.39 -1.53 -12.80
N ALA A 9 -12.23 -0.23 -12.51
CA ALA A 9 -11.54 0.25 -11.32
C ALA A 9 -12.25 -0.23 -10.03
N ASN A 10 -13.57 -0.12 -9.96
CA ASN A 10 -14.34 -0.54 -8.78
C ASN A 10 -14.37 -2.06 -8.59
N MET A 11 -14.38 -2.83 -9.67
CA MET A 11 -14.31 -4.30 -9.58
C MET A 11 -12.98 -4.80 -9.03
N LYS A 12 -11.91 -4.04 -9.24
CA LYS A 12 -10.53 -4.44 -8.88
C LYS A 12 -9.98 -3.69 -7.67
N SER A 13 -10.71 -2.74 -7.11
CA SER A 13 -10.25 -1.94 -5.97
C SER A 13 -10.21 -2.76 -4.68
N ASN A 14 -9.18 -2.51 -3.88
CA ASN A 14 -9.10 -3.01 -2.51
C ASN A 14 -10.06 -2.28 -1.55
N GLN A 15 -10.68 -1.18 -1.97
CA GLN A 15 -11.62 -0.38 -1.18
C GLN A 15 -13.09 -0.61 -1.57
N GLN A 16 -13.42 -1.76 -2.14
CA GLN A 16 -14.79 -2.12 -2.57
C GLN A 16 -15.81 -2.07 -1.44
N ASN A 17 -15.38 -2.34 -0.21
CA ASN A 17 -16.21 -2.32 0.99
C ASN A 17 -16.62 -0.91 1.44
N LEU A 18 -15.95 0.15 0.97
CA LEU A 18 -16.27 1.53 1.33
C LEU A 18 -17.36 2.14 0.46
N GLY A 19 -17.43 1.75 -0.80
CA GLY A 19 -18.38 2.26 -1.76
C GLY A 19 -17.78 2.47 -3.15
N THR A 20 -18.47 3.22 -3.99
CA THR A 20 -18.08 3.43 -5.38
C THR A 20 -16.99 4.52 -5.50
N ILE A 21 -15.86 4.18 -6.09
CA ILE A 21 -14.83 5.12 -6.51
C ILE A 21 -15.36 5.86 -7.74
N LYS A 22 -15.46 7.19 -7.67
CA LYS A 22 -16.14 8.02 -8.69
C LYS A 22 -15.18 8.77 -9.59
N SER A 23 -13.96 9.00 -9.12
CA SER A 23 -12.95 9.77 -9.85
C SER A 23 -11.54 9.38 -9.42
N SER A 24 -10.56 9.90 -10.14
CA SER A 24 -9.14 9.80 -9.84
C SER A 24 -8.52 11.19 -9.85
N ASN A 25 -7.25 11.30 -9.48
CA ASN A 25 -6.48 12.54 -9.67
C ASN A 25 -6.13 12.76 -11.16
N LEU A 26 -5.48 13.88 -11.48
CA LEU A 26 -5.12 14.25 -12.85
C LEU A 26 -4.27 13.16 -13.54
N CYS A 27 -3.30 12.59 -12.86
CA CYS A 27 -2.38 11.59 -13.44
C CYS A 27 -2.95 10.16 -13.42
N CYS A 28 -4.12 9.95 -12.85
CA CYS A 28 -4.87 8.67 -12.84
C CYS A 28 -4.27 7.55 -11.97
N GLU A 29 -3.25 7.83 -11.17
CA GLU A 29 -2.63 6.83 -10.30
C GLU A 29 -3.39 6.59 -9.00
N ILE A 30 -4.26 7.51 -8.58
CA ILE A 30 -5.01 7.42 -7.33
C ILE A 30 -6.42 6.91 -7.60
N MET A 31 -6.67 5.66 -7.25
CA MET A 31 -7.98 4.99 -7.36
C MET A 31 -8.48 4.63 -5.96
N GLU A 32 -8.87 5.68 -5.20
CA GLU A 32 -9.28 5.56 -3.81
C GLU A 32 -10.67 6.15 -3.60
N TYR A 33 -11.34 5.66 -2.56
CA TYR A 33 -12.67 6.11 -2.19
C TYR A 33 -12.68 7.55 -1.66
N SER A 34 -13.65 8.31 -2.10
CA SER A 34 -13.97 9.65 -1.60
C SER A 34 -15.47 9.83 -1.50
N ASP A 35 -15.92 10.59 -0.48
CA ASP A 35 -17.32 10.97 -0.32
C ASP A 35 -17.46 12.40 0.23
N LYS A 36 -18.63 12.72 0.80
CA LYS A 36 -18.89 14.03 1.38
C LYS A 36 -18.08 14.30 2.68
N GLU A 37 -17.61 13.25 3.38
CA GLU A 37 -16.91 13.35 4.66
C GLU A 37 -15.42 13.13 4.54
N GLU A 38 -14.97 12.46 3.46
CA GLU A 38 -13.55 12.19 3.26
C GLU A 38 -13.11 12.36 1.81
N THR A 39 -11.88 12.84 1.65
CA THR A 39 -11.24 13.04 0.34
C THR A 39 -9.96 12.22 0.30
N ALA A 40 -9.86 11.33 -0.68
CA ALA A 40 -8.71 10.46 -0.84
C ALA A 40 -7.41 11.23 -1.03
N VAL A 41 -6.36 10.75 -0.38
CA VAL A 41 -4.99 11.26 -0.47
C VAL A 41 -4.06 10.07 -0.42
N CYS A 42 -3.15 9.95 -1.38
CA CYS A 42 -2.15 8.90 -1.40
C CYS A 42 -0.77 9.45 -1.04
N ASN A 43 0.02 8.64 -0.34
CA ASN A 43 1.41 8.93 -0.02
C ASN A 43 2.29 8.15 -0.98
N LEU A 44 3.08 8.86 -1.79
CA LEU A 44 3.76 8.31 -2.94
C LEU A 44 5.26 8.17 -2.73
N ALA A 45 5.83 7.10 -3.30
CA ALA A 45 7.26 6.92 -3.51
C ALA A 45 7.51 6.37 -4.91
N SER A 46 8.72 6.56 -5.43
CA SER A 46 9.14 6.02 -6.71
C SER A 46 10.48 5.29 -6.56
N ILE A 47 10.51 4.05 -7.03
CA ILE A 47 11.65 3.13 -6.92
C ILE A 47 12.47 3.20 -8.20
N CYS A 48 13.75 3.54 -8.09
CA CYS A 48 14.69 3.58 -9.21
C CYS A 48 15.16 2.15 -9.51
N LEU A 49 14.55 1.48 -10.49
CA LEU A 49 14.81 0.07 -10.80
C LEU A 49 16.24 -0.23 -11.27
N PRO A 50 16.92 0.61 -12.07
CA PRO A 50 18.32 0.36 -12.48
C PRO A 50 19.29 0.13 -11.31
N THR A 51 19.00 0.69 -10.12
CA THR A 51 19.82 0.49 -8.92
C THR A 51 19.95 -0.98 -8.50
N TYR A 52 19.02 -1.83 -8.92
CA TYR A 52 18.97 -3.26 -8.58
C TYR A 52 19.58 -4.16 -9.67
N TYR A 53 20.05 -3.59 -10.76
CA TYR A 53 20.78 -4.36 -11.76
C TYR A 53 22.24 -4.53 -11.34
N ASN A 54 22.73 -5.77 -11.35
CA ASN A 54 24.11 -6.11 -11.04
C ASN A 54 24.87 -6.38 -12.33
N GLU A 55 25.76 -5.47 -12.70
CA GLU A 55 26.58 -5.58 -13.93
C GLU A 55 27.52 -6.78 -13.93
N THR A 56 27.96 -7.25 -12.74
CA THR A 56 28.87 -8.39 -12.63
C THR A 56 28.19 -9.71 -12.92
N THR A 57 26.97 -9.88 -12.41
CA THR A 57 26.18 -11.09 -12.61
C THR A 57 25.22 -11.01 -13.79
N CYS A 58 25.09 -9.83 -14.40
CA CYS A 58 24.11 -9.51 -15.44
C CYS A 58 22.68 -9.89 -15.06
N ASP A 59 22.32 -9.73 -13.79
CA ASP A 59 21.02 -10.11 -13.26
C ASP A 59 20.41 -9.01 -12.39
N PHE A 60 19.09 -9.11 -12.14
CA PHE A 60 18.34 -8.17 -11.31
C PHE A 60 18.24 -8.70 -9.87
N ASP A 61 18.65 -7.88 -8.89
CA ASP A 61 18.65 -8.24 -7.48
C ASP A 61 17.25 -8.03 -6.84
N TYR A 62 16.42 -9.04 -6.93
CA TYR A 62 15.07 -9.06 -6.33
C TYR A 62 15.11 -9.03 -4.80
N ASN A 63 16.15 -9.58 -4.17
CA ASN A 63 16.26 -9.60 -2.72
C ASN A 63 16.55 -8.19 -2.18
N MET A 64 17.47 -7.47 -2.80
CA MET A 64 17.75 -6.08 -2.46
C MET A 64 16.51 -5.20 -2.69
N LEU A 65 15.78 -5.42 -3.80
CA LEU A 65 14.51 -4.73 -4.05
C LEU A 65 13.51 -4.99 -2.93
N HIS A 66 13.32 -6.24 -2.55
CA HIS A 66 12.39 -6.65 -1.48
C HIS A 66 12.70 -5.92 -0.16
N GLU A 67 13.95 -5.96 0.31
CA GLU A 67 14.34 -5.31 1.56
C GLU A 67 14.17 -3.79 1.51
N ASN A 68 14.50 -3.15 0.39
CA ASN A 68 14.31 -1.71 0.23
C ASN A 68 12.82 -1.32 0.21
N VAL A 69 11.96 -2.11 -0.41
CA VAL A 69 10.52 -1.90 -0.41
C VAL A 69 9.95 -2.00 1.01
N LYS A 70 10.44 -2.90 1.84
CA LYS A 70 10.05 -2.97 3.26
C LYS A 70 10.38 -1.67 4.00
N ILE A 71 11.53 -1.08 3.74
CA ILE A 71 11.94 0.21 4.33
C ILE A 71 11.03 1.34 3.81
N ILE A 72 10.77 1.39 2.50
CA ILE A 72 9.91 2.40 1.88
C ILE A 72 8.50 2.32 2.47
N THR A 73 7.94 1.13 2.59
CA THR A 73 6.61 0.91 3.17
C THR A 73 6.52 1.44 4.60
N LYS A 74 7.52 1.16 5.44
CA LYS A 74 7.60 1.70 6.81
C LYS A 74 7.70 3.23 6.82
N ASN A 75 8.48 3.81 5.90
CA ASN A 75 8.65 5.25 5.79
C ASN A 75 7.36 5.95 5.32
N LEU A 76 6.69 5.41 4.31
CA LEU A 76 5.40 5.95 3.85
C LEU A 76 4.34 5.89 4.97
N ASN A 77 4.31 4.80 5.73
CA ASN A 77 3.43 4.70 6.88
C ASN A 77 3.72 5.76 7.97
N LYS A 78 5.00 6.10 8.20
CA LYS A 78 5.39 7.21 9.10
C LYS A 78 5.00 8.58 8.56
N ILE A 79 5.09 8.77 7.25
CA ILE A 79 4.70 10.02 6.58
C ILE A 79 3.23 10.32 6.82
N ILE A 80 2.35 9.32 6.76
CA ILE A 80 0.92 9.46 7.05
C ILE A 80 0.69 10.17 8.40
N ASP A 81 1.43 9.80 9.43
CA ASP A 81 1.28 10.36 10.78
C ASP A 81 1.93 11.74 10.93
N LYS A 82 2.86 12.12 10.04
CA LYS A 82 3.63 13.37 10.11
C LYS A 82 3.21 14.43 9.10
N ASN A 83 2.44 14.04 8.10
CA ASN A 83 2.10 14.90 6.99
C ASN A 83 1.19 16.06 7.42
N PHE A 84 1.25 17.16 6.66
CA PHE A 84 0.29 18.24 6.76
C PHE A 84 -0.92 17.95 5.88
N TYR A 85 -2.11 18.09 6.44
CA TYR A 85 -3.36 17.88 5.74
C TYR A 85 -4.08 19.21 5.53
N PRO A 86 -4.33 19.63 4.28
CA PRO A 86 -4.94 20.95 4.00
C PRO A 86 -6.40 21.06 4.44
N THR A 87 -7.09 19.93 4.59
CA THR A 87 -8.48 19.91 5.05
C THR A 87 -8.73 18.76 6.04
N PRO A 88 -9.75 18.86 6.92
CA PRO A 88 -10.14 17.76 7.80
C PRO A 88 -10.54 16.49 7.04
N LYS A 89 -11.13 16.63 5.84
CA LYS A 89 -11.55 15.49 5.01
C LYS A 89 -10.38 14.69 4.46
N THR A 90 -9.30 15.36 4.05
CA THR A 90 -8.08 14.69 3.59
C THR A 90 -7.37 14.00 4.75
N ARG A 91 -7.32 14.63 5.91
CA ARG A 91 -6.77 14.05 7.13
C ARG A 91 -7.57 12.79 7.55
N ARG A 92 -8.90 12.88 7.56
CA ARG A 92 -9.79 11.78 7.90
C ARG A 92 -9.53 10.57 7.00
N SER A 93 -9.53 10.75 5.68
CA SER A 93 -9.31 9.68 4.72
C SER A 93 -7.95 9.01 4.94
N ASN A 94 -6.89 9.82 5.01
CA ASN A 94 -5.52 9.30 5.07
C ASN A 94 -5.24 8.54 6.37
N LEU A 95 -5.70 9.04 7.51
CA LEU A 95 -5.51 8.39 8.81
C LEU A 95 -6.37 7.14 8.99
N ARG A 96 -7.56 7.09 8.37
CA ARG A 96 -8.45 5.91 8.43
C ARG A 96 -7.97 4.76 7.56
N HIS A 97 -7.51 5.07 6.34
CA HIS A 97 -7.25 4.04 5.33
C HIS A 97 -5.76 3.76 5.14
N ARG A 98 -4.88 4.67 5.57
CA ARG A 98 -3.42 4.58 5.50
C ARG A 98 -2.91 4.16 4.11
N PRO A 99 -3.35 4.82 3.02
CA PRO A 99 -2.99 4.43 1.67
C PRO A 99 -1.54 4.78 1.37
N VAL A 100 -0.86 3.88 0.68
CA VAL A 100 0.50 4.10 0.16
C VAL A 100 0.55 3.71 -1.31
N GLY A 101 1.24 4.52 -2.10
CA GLY A 101 1.47 4.27 -3.52
C GLY A 101 2.97 4.15 -3.81
N MET A 102 3.40 3.02 -4.36
CA MET A 102 4.78 2.81 -4.78
C MET A 102 4.84 2.58 -6.28
N GLY A 103 5.32 3.60 -6.97
CA GLY A 103 5.61 3.54 -8.39
C GLY A 103 7.07 3.15 -8.65
N THR A 104 7.39 2.98 -9.93
CA THR A 104 8.75 2.67 -10.39
C THR A 104 9.19 3.63 -11.47
N GLN A 105 10.51 3.78 -11.62
CA GLN A 105 11.12 4.48 -12.73
C GLN A 105 12.30 3.67 -13.27
N GLY A 106 12.58 3.81 -14.56
CA GLY A 106 13.72 3.16 -15.20
C GLY A 106 13.49 1.69 -15.58
N LEU A 107 12.24 1.23 -15.76
CA LEU A 107 11.99 -0.13 -16.24
C LEU A 107 12.58 -0.38 -17.64
N ALA A 108 12.46 0.59 -18.54
CA ALA A 108 13.06 0.51 -19.87
C ALA A 108 14.59 0.47 -19.80
N ASP A 109 15.19 1.20 -18.86
CA ASP A 109 16.63 1.17 -18.64
C ASP A 109 17.10 -0.21 -18.13
N VAL A 110 16.33 -0.85 -17.25
CA VAL A 110 16.59 -2.24 -16.80
C VAL A 110 16.57 -3.20 -18.00
N PHE A 111 15.57 -3.09 -18.88
CA PHE A 111 15.53 -3.93 -20.08
C PHE A 111 16.73 -3.68 -21.00
N ALA A 112 17.15 -2.42 -21.16
CA ALA A 112 18.34 -2.08 -21.94
C ALA A 112 19.62 -2.65 -21.31
N LEU A 113 19.80 -2.52 -20.00
CA LEU A 113 20.94 -3.08 -19.27
C LEU A 113 20.99 -4.61 -19.34
N MET A 114 19.86 -5.26 -19.29
CA MET A 114 19.73 -6.71 -19.43
C MET A 114 19.76 -7.20 -20.89
N HIS A 115 19.85 -6.30 -21.87
CA HIS A 115 19.75 -6.61 -23.31
C HIS A 115 18.48 -7.35 -23.71
N ILE A 116 17.36 -7.00 -23.07
CA ILE A 116 16.04 -7.64 -23.29
C ILE A 116 15.20 -6.74 -24.20
N PRO A 117 14.71 -7.23 -25.34
CA PRO A 117 13.75 -6.50 -26.15
C PRO A 117 12.43 -6.25 -25.37
N PHE A 118 11.90 -5.02 -25.45
CA PHE A 118 10.72 -4.60 -24.68
C PHE A 118 9.49 -5.50 -24.89
N GLU A 119 9.27 -6.00 -26.10
CA GLU A 119 8.11 -6.84 -26.44
C GLU A 119 8.34 -8.34 -26.20
N SER A 120 9.51 -8.72 -25.65
CA SER A 120 9.85 -10.13 -25.44
C SER A 120 9.10 -10.75 -24.26
N ASP A 121 8.98 -12.07 -24.25
CA ASP A 121 8.43 -12.80 -23.10
C ASP A 121 9.34 -12.68 -21.87
N MET A 122 10.65 -12.52 -22.08
CA MET A 122 11.60 -12.25 -21.00
C MET A 122 11.29 -10.89 -20.31
N ALA A 123 10.97 -9.85 -21.07
CA ALA A 123 10.58 -8.55 -20.51
C ALA A 123 9.31 -8.64 -19.68
N LYS A 124 8.32 -9.41 -20.14
CA LYS A 124 7.08 -9.68 -19.39
C LYS A 124 7.38 -10.39 -18.07
N GLU A 125 8.26 -11.39 -18.10
CA GLU A 125 8.62 -12.16 -16.91
C GLU A 125 9.40 -11.31 -15.90
N VAL A 126 10.38 -10.51 -16.34
CA VAL A 126 11.11 -9.58 -15.48
C VAL A 126 10.16 -8.55 -14.87
N ASN A 127 9.28 -7.96 -15.68
CA ASN A 127 8.26 -7.04 -15.19
C ASN A 127 7.36 -7.68 -14.13
N ARG A 128 6.85 -8.89 -14.40
CA ARG A 128 6.02 -9.64 -13.44
C ARG A 128 6.76 -9.84 -12.12
N LYS A 129 8.00 -10.32 -12.15
CA LYS A 129 8.81 -10.57 -10.95
C LYS A 129 9.10 -9.28 -10.16
N ILE A 130 9.40 -8.16 -10.82
CA ILE A 130 9.62 -6.87 -10.17
C ILE A 130 8.38 -6.45 -9.38
N PHE A 131 7.21 -6.42 -10.03
CA PHE A 131 5.99 -5.96 -9.38
C PHE A 131 5.46 -6.94 -8.32
N GLU A 132 5.64 -8.23 -8.53
CA GLU A 132 5.34 -9.27 -7.53
C GLU A 132 6.21 -9.08 -6.27
N THR A 133 7.52 -8.83 -6.45
CA THR A 133 8.44 -8.58 -5.35
C THR A 133 8.05 -7.32 -4.57
N ILE A 134 7.73 -6.22 -5.26
CA ILE A 134 7.30 -4.97 -4.63
C ILE A 134 6.02 -5.19 -3.83
N TYR A 135 5.02 -5.82 -4.43
CA TYR A 135 3.74 -6.04 -3.78
C TYR A 135 3.86 -6.98 -2.56
N HIS A 136 4.60 -8.09 -2.72
CA HIS A 136 4.85 -9.03 -1.63
C HIS A 136 5.52 -8.34 -0.43
N ALA A 137 6.61 -7.60 -0.65
CA ALA A 137 7.33 -6.88 0.39
C ALA A 137 6.46 -5.83 1.11
N ALA A 138 5.60 -5.13 0.35
CA ALA A 138 4.68 -4.15 0.91
C ALA A 138 3.61 -4.79 1.81
N ILE A 139 2.99 -5.87 1.36
CA ILE A 139 1.97 -6.61 2.12
C ILE A 139 2.59 -7.27 3.36
N GLU A 140 3.75 -7.90 3.23
CA GLU A 140 4.49 -8.48 4.37
C GLU A 140 4.76 -7.41 5.43
N THR A 141 5.26 -6.24 5.02
CA THR A 141 5.53 -5.13 5.95
C THR A 141 4.24 -4.59 6.59
N SER A 142 3.18 -4.46 5.82
CA SER A 142 1.86 -4.04 6.35
C SER A 142 1.36 -5.02 7.42
N MET A 143 1.49 -6.31 7.17
CA MET A 143 1.16 -7.37 8.14
C MET A 143 2.05 -7.28 9.40
N GLU A 144 3.37 -7.07 9.24
CA GLU A 144 4.30 -6.90 10.37
C GLU A 144 3.91 -5.69 11.25
N ILE A 145 3.55 -4.57 10.63
CA ILE A 145 3.10 -3.37 11.33
C ILE A 145 1.80 -3.64 12.08
N SER A 146 0.83 -4.27 11.43
CA SER A 146 -0.46 -4.61 12.04
C SER A 146 -0.27 -5.54 13.25
N LYS A 147 0.56 -6.58 13.13
CA LYS A 147 0.89 -7.49 14.25
C LYS A 147 1.56 -6.76 15.41
N LYS A 148 2.51 -5.87 15.12
CA LYS A 148 3.17 -5.07 16.16
C LYS A 148 2.17 -4.18 16.88
N ARG A 149 1.30 -3.48 16.13
CA ARG A 149 0.24 -2.66 16.71
C ARG A 149 -0.71 -3.48 17.57
N HIS A 150 -1.14 -4.65 17.08
CA HIS A 150 -1.99 -5.56 17.83
C HIS A 150 -1.38 -5.90 19.21
N ASN A 151 -0.12 -6.30 19.25
CA ASN A 151 0.59 -6.66 20.48
C ASN A 151 0.78 -5.48 21.44
N TYR A 152 0.73 -4.23 20.97
CA TYR A 152 0.79 -3.03 21.81
C TYR A 152 -0.57 -2.56 22.30
N ILE A 153 -1.64 -2.93 21.59
CA ILE A 153 -3.01 -2.52 21.91
C ILE A 153 -3.62 -3.42 22.96
N LEU A 154 -3.35 -4.72 22.89
CA LEU A 154 -3.90 -5.72 23.78
C LEU A 154 -2.81 -6.22 24.73
N ASP A 155 -3.17 -6.35 26.00
CA ASP A 155 -2.34 -7.07 26.98
C ASP A 155 -2.52 -8.60 26.85
N ASP A 156 -1.79 -9.35 27.68
CA ASP A 156 -1.87 -10.82 27.70
C ASP A 156 -3.26 -11.36 28.07
N GLN A 157 -4.15 -10.51 28.57
CA GLN A 157 -5.54 -10.83 28.94
C GLN A 157 -6.52 -10.43 27.86
N GLY A 158 -6.03 -9.72 26.81
CA GLY A 158 -6.86 -9.21 25.71
C GLY A 158 -7.53 -7.86 26.02
N ASP A 159 -7.15 -7.20 27.11
CA ASP A 159 -7.65 -5.88 27.44
C ASP A 159 -6.86 -4.77 26.71
N ILE A 160 -7.56 -3.69 26.36
CA ILE A 160 -6.97 -2.58 25.62
C ILE A 160 -6.03 -1.79 26.53
N THR A 161 -4.74 -1.91 26.32
CA THR A 161 -3.73 -1.10 27.00
C THR A 161 -3.19 -0.05 26.03
N CYS A 162 -3.47 1.21 26.30
CA CYS A 162 -2.77 2.35 25.65
C CYS A 162 -1.39 2.54 26.29
N SER A 163 -0.49 1.56 26.16
CA SER A 163 0.87 1.73 26.64
C SER A 163 1.62 2.78 25.80
N THR A 164 2.51 3.50 26.42
CA THR A 164 3.34 4.57 25.84
C THR A 164 4.29 3.99 24.80
N ILE A 165 3.84 3.97 23.53
CA ILE A 165 4.66 3.54 22.41
C ILE A 165 5.57 4.71 22.03
N ASN A 166 6.89 4.49 22.08
CA ASN A 166 7.87 5.51 21.66
C ASN A 166 7.93 5.68 20.14
N ASP A 167 7.58 4.65 19.36
CA ASP A 167 7.53 4.70 17.91
C ASP A 167 6.20 5.32 17.43
N THR A 168 6.27 6.53 16.92
CA THR A 168 5.08 7.32 16.54
C THR A 168 4.18 6.63 15.51
N TYR A 169 4.75 5.83 14.59
CA TYR A 169 3.98 5.13 13.55
C TYR A 169 3.23 3.89 14.05
N LEU A 170 3.50 3.46 15.28
CA LEU A 170 2.76 2.39 15.95
C LEU A 170 1.62 2.91 16.83
N LYS A 171 1.60 4.22 17.12
CA LYS A 171 0.50 4.83 17.87
C LYS A 171 -0.78 4.80 17.06
N LEU A 172 -1.88 4.52 17.72
CA LEU A 172 -3.20 4.65 17.12
C LEU A 172 -3.58 6.13 17.04
N ASN A 173 -4.13 6.52 15.90
CA ASN A 173 -4.79 7.82 15.77
C ASN A 173 -6.24 7.74 16.29
N GLU A 174 -6.92 8.88 16.37
CA GLU A 174 -8.28 8.98 16.90
C GLU A 174 -9.29 8.09 16.16
N PHE A 175 -9.16 7.90 14.86
CA PHE A 175 -10.07 7.06 14.07
C PHE A 175 -9.82 5.57 14.29
N GLU A 176 -8.57 5.19 14.49
CA GLU A 176 -8.18 3.82 14.83
C GLU A 176 -8.65 3.45 16.24
N ILE A 177 -8.57 4.38 17.19
CA ILE A 177 -9.11 4.21 18.55
C ILE A 177 -10.64 4.06 18.51
N GLU A 178 -11.34 4.91 17.75
CA GLU A 178 -12.79 4.81 17.57
C GLU A 178 -13.18 3.47 16.94
N ASN A 179 -12.45 3.03 15.93
CA ASN A 179 -12.67 1.73 15.27
C ASN A 179 -12.45 0.55 16.23
N LEU A 180 -11.43 0.64 17.08
CA LEU A 180 -11.16 -0.37 18.10
C LEU A 180 -12.29 -0.43 19.14
N GLN A 181 -12.76 0.72 19.64
CA GLN A 181 -13.87 0.81 20.59
C GLN A 181 -15.20 0.32 20.01
N SER A 182 -15.36 0.37 18.68
CA SER A 182 -16.53 -0.19 18.00
C SER A 182 -16.50 -1.71 17.85
N GLY A 183 -15.44 -2.38 18.31
CA GLY A 183 -15.32 -3.83 18.34
C GLY A 183 -14.82 -4.45 17.03
N THR A 184 -13.87 -3.80 16.35
CA THR A 184 -13.26 -4.38 15.14
C THR A 184 -12.65 -5.75 15.41
N PRO A 185 -12.84 -6.75 14.53
CA PRO A 185 -12.20 -8.06 14.68
C PRO A 185 -10.70 -8.05 14.35
N TYR A 186 -10.18 -6.92 13.85
CA TYR A 186 -8.79 -6.78 13.40
C TYR A 186 -8.06 -5.63 14.12
N PRO A 187 -7.83 -5.71 15.45
CA PRO A 187 -7.05 -4.71 16.17
C PRO A 187 -5.65 -4.54 15.56
N GLY A 188 -5.20 -3.30 15.42
CA GLY A 188 -3.91 -2.99 14.80
C GLY A 188 -3.94 -2.78 13.29
N SER A 189 -5.01 -3.17 12.60
CA SER A 189 -5.21 -2.90 11.18
C SER A 189 -5.74 -1.48 10.93
N TYR A 190 -5.67 -1.00 9.69
CA TYR A 190 -6.32 0.25 9.30
C TYR A 190 -7.85 0.10 9.32
N CYS A 191 -8.57 1.22 9.53
CA CYS A 191 -10.01 1.17 9.83
C CYS A 191 -10.88 0.50 8.75
N SER A 192 -10.48 0.57 7.48
CA SER A 192 -11.24 -0.04 6.36
C SER A 192 -10.78 -1.44 5.98
N PHE A 193 -9.98 -2.10 6.82
CA PHE A 193 -9.51 -3.46 6.53
C PHE A 193 -10.65 -4.47 6.55
N ASP A 194 -11.52 -4.40 7.56
CA ASP A 194 -12.65 -5.30 7.67
C ASP A 194 -13.62 -5.17 6.48
N GLY A 195 -14.03 -6.30 5.92
CA GLY A 195 -14.87 -6.37 4.74
C GLY A 195 -14.15 -6.08 3.42
N SER A 196 -12.86 -5.69 3.44
CA SER A 196 -12.07 -5.49 2.23
C SER A 196 -11.73 -6.82 1.54
N PRO A 197 -11.40 -6.82 0.23
CA PRO A 197 -10.88 -8.01 -0.44
C PRO A 197 -9.68 -8.63 0.29
N ALA A 198 -8.77 -7.82 0.80
CA ALA A 198 -7.60 -8.27 1.55
C ALA A 198 -7.98 -9.02 2.84
N SER A 199 -9.02 -8.57 3.56
CA SER A 199 -9.53 -9.29 4.75
C SER A 199 -10.15 -10.65 4.42
N GLN A 200 -10.54 -10.85 3.16
CA GLN A 200 -11.06 -12.11 2.62
C GLN A 200 -9.96 -12.98 1.98
N GLY A 201 -8.70 -12.61 2.12
CA GLY A 201 -7.57 -13.30 1.51
C GLY A 201 -7.40 -13.08 0.02
N LYS A 202 -8.10 -12.11 -0.57
CA LYS A 202 -7.98 -11.75 -1.99
C LYS A 202 -6.94 -10.66 -2.15
N LEU A 203 -5.83 -10.98 -2.77
CA LEU A 203 -4.76 -10.05 -3.06
C LEU A 203 -4.99 -9.33 -4.40
N GLN A 204 -4.18 -8.31 -4.68
CA GLN A 204 -4.33 -7.45 -5.86
C GLN A 204 -4.22 -8.27 -7.16
N PHE A 205 -3.28 -9.22 -7.23
CA PHE A 205 -3.12 -10.07 -8.41
C PHE A 205 -4.32 -10.98 -8.67
N ASP A 206 -4.95 -11.50 -7.59
CA ASP A 206 -6.18 -12.29 -7.71
C ASP A 206 -7.34 -11.45 -8.28
N LEU A 207 -7.46 -10.19 -7.81
CA LEU A 207 -8.49 -9.27 -8.30
C LEU A 207 -8.28 -8.87 -9.77
N TRP A 208 -7.03 -8.86 -10.23
CA TRP A 208 -6.68 -8.48 -11.59
C TRP A 208 -6.63 -9.69 -12.55
N GLY A 209 -6.75 -10.91 -12.03
CA GLY A 209 -6.67 -12.14 -12.83
C GLY A 209 -5.29 -12.34 -13.46
N VAL A 210 -4.25 -11.89 -12.76
CA VAL A 210 -2.85 -12.06 -13.16
C VAL A 210 -2.26 -13.11 -12.21
N THR A 211 -2.37 -14.36 -12.57
CA THR A 211 -1.76 -15.50 -11.86
C THR A 211 -0.62 -16.07 -12.68
#